data_fa7908848f73f65a5414eb3b752347cb
#
_entry.id   fa7908848f73f65a5414eb3b752347cb
#
_cell.length_a   1.000
_cell.length_b   1.000
_cell.length_c   1.000
_cell.angle_alpha   90.00
_cell.angle_beta   90.00
_cell.angle_gamma   90.00
#
_symmetry.space_group_name_H-M   'P 1'
#
loop_
_entity.id
_entity.type
_entity.pdbx_description
1 polymer ?
#
loop_
_entity_poly.entity_id
_entity_poly.type
_entity_poly.pdbx_seq_one_letter_code
_entity_poly.pdbx_strand_id
1 'polypeptide(L)'
;KEPITLRLFFSDKLSRDIAPMREYGQRVREIIEEYVVRSNGMIRLERVDPEPFTDNEDLAILYGLQGMQISQAGEKFYFGLVATNSTDDISTIPFFEQNRETYLEYDISRIVNDLANPKKKKLGLISSLPINGGLAYPDAPASEYVSPWEIYNRLGEAFEIISIPSDSIRIPDDIDLLMIVHPKDLDNITKYAIDQFVMSGKGTIFFVDPYSEVERNALPIEQRRTYIPGSNLNTLFSNYGAYVEPGMIVGDRISGRKVTIGRSQNSRVITYVLWLSLTKDLMNPNNLITNELESILTNTPGGIVRSKDAKSKFEILYSSNADSMLIERFKIQFRPDPTLLLSEFQSDQ
;
A
#
# COMPACT_ATOMS: atom_id res chain seq x y z
N LYS A 1 10.15 22.15 -16.70
CA LYS A 1 9.86 21.88 -15.27
C LYS A 1 9.75 23.24 -14.59
N GLU A 2 8.75 23.42 -13.75
CA GLU A 2 8.49 24.69 -13.08
C GLU A 2 9.30 24.81 -11.78
N PRO A 3 9.73 26.03 -11.41
CA PRO A 3 10.45 26.24 -10.15
C PRO A 3 9.52 26.01 -8.96
N ILE A 4 10.07 25.39 -7.90
CA ILE A 4 9.37 25.11 -6.64
C ILE A 4 10.03 25.92 -5.53
N THR A 5 9.21 26.58 -4.70
CA THR A 5 9.67 27.24 -3.48
C THR A 5 9.28 26.39 -2.27
N LEU A 6 10.28 25.95 -1.51
CA LEU A 6 10.13 25.25 -0.23
C LEU A 6 10.25 26.28 0.90
N ARG A 7 9.20 26.47 1.70
CA ARG A 7 9.21 27.32 2.90
C ARG A 7 9.27 26.45 4.13
N LEU A 8 10.42 26.41 4.77
CA LEU A 8 10.61 25.70 6.04
C LEU A 8 10.23 26.64 7.19
N PHE A 9 9.14 26.29 7.84
CA PHE A 9 8.70 26.93 9.08
C PHE A 9 9.32 26.20 10.27
N PHE A 10 10.12 26.90 11.03
CA PHE A 10 10.76 26.36 12.23
C PHE A 10 10.87 27.44 13.28
N SER A 11 10.25 27.26 14.44
CA SER A 11 10.29 28.20 15.56
C SER A 11 11.66 28.16 16.24
N ASP A 12 12.66 28.79 15.60
CA ASP A 12 14.08 28.70 15.99
C ASP A 12 14.32 29.24 17.41
N LYS A 13 13.72 30.38 17.74
CA LYS A 13 13.84 30.98 19.09
C LYS A 13 13.28 30.05 20.17
N LEU A 14 12.13 29.45 19.94
CA LEU A 14 11.47 28.55 20.91
C LEU A 14 12.17 27.19 21.00
N SER A 15 12.93 26.79 19.95
CA SER A 15 13.67 25.52 19.94
C SER A 15 14.87 25.50 20.91
N ARG A 16 15.30 26.65 21.39
CA ARG A 16 16.50 26.76 22.26
C ARG A 16 16.40 25.95 23.55
N ASP A 17 15.18 25.81 24.03
CA ASP A 17 14.88 25.07 25.27
C ASP A 17 14.49 23.61 25.02
N ILE A 18 14.45 23.17 23.70
CA ILE A 18 14.03 21.84 23.27
C ILE A 18 15.12 21.21 22.40
N ALA A 19 16.21 20.75 23.01
CA ALA A 19 17.40 20.25 22.32
C ALA A 19 17.08 19.16 21.25
N PRO A 20 16.21 18.15 21.51
CA PRO A 20 15.89 17.13 20.49
C PRO A 20 15.25 17.72 19.23
N MET A 21 14.36 18.71 19.38
CA MET A 21 13.71 19.37 18.23
C MET A 21 14.69 20.22 17.43
N ARG A 22 15.66 20.82 18.11
CA ARG A 22 16.69 21.61 17.43
C ARG A 22 17.61 20.73 16.58
N GLU A 23 18.05 19.59 17.10
CA GLU A 23 18.88 18.64 16.35
C GLU A 23 18.11 18.06 15.16
N TYR A 24 16.86 17.70 15.35
CA TYR A 24 16.00 17.19 14.29
C TYR A 24 15.73 18.28 13.24
N GLY A 25 15.47 19.52 13.65
CA GLY A 25 15.31 20.67 12.76
C GLY A 25 16.54 20.94 11.89
N GLN A 26 17.74 20.72 12.43
CA GLN A 26 18.97 20.83 11.65
C GLN A 26 19.07 19.73 10.60
N ARG A 27 18.77 18.48 10.93
CA ARG A 27 18.76 17.36 9.95
C ARG A 27 17.73 17.57 8.83
N VAL A 28 16.51 17.98 9.16
CA VAL A 28 15.51 18.33 8.15
C VAL A 28 16.01 19.40 7.20
N ARG A 29 16.66 20.45 7.74
CA ARG A 29 17.25 21.52 6.95
C ARG A 29 18.32 21.01 6.02
N GLU A 30 19.26 20.20 6.49
CA GLU A 30 20.36 19.64 5.70
C GLU A 30 19.83 18.81 4.52
N ILE A 31 18.82 17.99 4.75
CA ILE A 31 18.17 17.22 3.67
C ILE A 31 17.52 18.15 2.65
N ILE A 32 16.75 19.15 3.09
CA ILE A 32 16.13 20.11 2.15
C ILE A 32 17.18 20.86 1.33
N GLU A 33 18.28 21.30 1.96
CA GLU A 33 19.39 21.98 1.27
C GLU A 33 20.04 21.07 0.20
N GLU A 34 20.09 19.76 0.43
CA GLU A 34 20.57 18.81 -0.57
C GLU A 34 19.65 18.77 -1.80
N TYR A 35 18.32 18.80 -1.61
CA TYR A 35 17.35 18.95 -2.71
C TYR A 35 17.58 20.24 -3.50
N VAL A 36 17.81 21.36 -2.80
CA VAL A 36 18.09 22.65 -3.46
C VAL A 36 19.34 22.55 -4.33
N VAL A 37 20.44 22.02 -3.80
CA VAL A 37 21.71 21.87 -4.53
C VAL A 37 21.56 20.97 -5.75
N ARG A 38 20.89 19.82 -5.59
CA ARG A 38 20.69 18.84 -6.68
C ARG A 38 19.67 19.31 -7.73
N SER A 39 18.84 20.28 -7.43
CA SER A 39 17.78 20.76 -8.34
C SER A 39 18.27 21.64 -9.49
N ASN A 40 19.54 22.02 -9.52
CA ASN A 40 20.10 22.98 -10.49
C ASN A 40 19.30 24.29 -10.56
N GLY A 41 18.89 24.84 -9.43
CA GLY A 41 18.14 26.08 -9.29
C GLY A 41 16.65 26.00 -9.50
N MET A 42 16.10 24.79 -9.67
CA MET A 42 14.66 24.57 -9.80
C MET A 42 13.94 24.54 -8.45
N ILE A 43 14.67 24.38 -7.35
CA ILE A 43 14.11 24.42 -5.99
C ILE A 43 14.78 25.57 -5.25
N ARG A 44 13.98 26.39 -4.57
CA ARG A 44 14.44 27.45 -3.66
C ARG A 44 13.98 27.16 -2.25
N LEU A 45 14.83 27.42 -1.26
CA LEU A 45 14.51 27.33 0.15
C LEU A 45 14.32 28.71 0.76
N GLU A 46 13.16 28.94 1.36
CA GLU A 46 12.87 30.07 2.24
C GLU A 46 12.74 29.56 3.67
N ARG A 47 13.28 30.29 4.63
CA ARG A 47 13.19 29.96 6.07
C ARG A 47 12.29 30.97 6.75
N VAL A 48 11.35 30.48 7.50
CA VAL A 48 10.39 31.29 8.26
C VAL A 48 10.47 30.88 9.73
N ASP A 49 10.70 31.84 10.61
CA ASP A 49 10.63 31.66 12.06
C ASP A 49 9.30 32.17 12.58
N PRO A 50 8.32 31.30 12.88
CA PRO A 50 7.06 31.70 13.46
C PRO A 50 7.24 32.01 14.95
N GLU A 51 7.32 33.31 15.26
CA GLU A 51 7.27 33.77 16.63
C GLU A 51 5.82 34.02 17.07
N PRO A 52 5.47 33.85 18.34
CA PRO A 52 4.12 34.10 18.82
C PRO A 52 3.65 35.53 18.51
N PHE A 53 2.43 35.67 18.02
CA PHE A 53 1.78 36.95 17.68
C PHE A 53 2.46 37.76 16.56
N THR A 54 3.11 37.07 15.62
CA THR A 54 3.72 37.70 14.44
C THR A 54 3.03 37.28 13.15
N ASP A 55 3.24 38.06 12.08
CA ASP A 55 2.75 37.73 10.72
C ASP A 55 3.23 36.35 10.26
N ASN A 56 4.40 35.90 10.71
CA ASN A 56 4.93 34.57 10.38
C ASN A 56 4.12 33.43 11.04
N GLU A 57 3.57 33.63 12.23
CA GLU A 57 2.68 32.69 12.87
C GLU A 57 1.33 32.64 12.11
N ASP A 58 0.79 33.80 11.74
CA ASP A 58 -0.45 33.88 10.96
C ASP A 58 -0.26 33.20 9.58
N LEU A 59 0.89 33.36 8.96
CA LEU A 59 1.23 32.69 7.72
C LEU A 59 1.32 31.18 7.89
N ALA A 60 1.90 30.68 8.98
CA ALA A 60 1.95 29.26 9.31
C ALA A 60 0.54 28.67 9.45
N ILE A 61 -0.34 29.37 10.14
CA ILE A 61 -1.75 28.97 10.31
C ILE A 61 -2.49 28.98 8.96
N LEU A 62 -2.28 30.02 8.15
CA LEU A 62 -2.90 30.13 6.83
C LEU A 62 -2.56 28.96 5.91
N TYR A 63 -1.31 28.47 5.96
CA TYR A 63 -0.88 27.30 5.21
C TYR A 63 -1.27 25.95 5.86
N GLY A 64 -2.00 25.95 6.95
CA GLY A 64 -2.47 24.74 7.63
C GLY A 64 -1.43 24.00 8.42
N LEU A 65 -0.36 24.69 8.85
CA LEU A 65 0.64 24.09 9.72
C LEU A 65 0.09 23.87 11.13
N GLN A 66 0.50 22.78 11.75
CA GLN A 66 0.10 22.43 13.11
C GLN A 66 1.12 22.97 14.11
N GLY A 67 0.67 23.80 15.03
CA GLY A 67 1.48 24.29 16.15
C GLY A 67 1.36 23.37 17.36
N MET A 68 2.49 22.89 17.86
CA MET A 68 2.56 22.14 19.12
C MET A 68 2.58 23.14 20.30
N GLN A 69 1.61 23.05 21.20
CA GLN A 69 1.58 23.91 22.38
C GLN A 69 2.73 23.57 23.35
N ILE A 70 3.56 24.55 23.68
CA ILE A 70 4.75 24.38 24.51
C ILE A 70 4.67 25.10 25.86
N SER A 71 3.72 26.02 26.02
CA SER A 71 3.53 26.75 27.29
C SER A 71 2.05 26.86 27.67
N GLN A 72 1.80 27.11 28.96
CA GLN A 72 0.45 27.38 29.46
C GLN A 72 -0.08 28.74 28.99
N ALA A 73 0.79 29.63 28.52
CA ALA A 73 0.42 30.92 27.93
C ALA A 73 -0.12 30.82 26.49
N GLY A 74 -0.13 29.60 25.93
CA GLY A 74 -0.69 29.34 24.60
C GLY A 74 0.33 29.47 23.45
N GLU A 75 1.62 29.63 23.75
CA GLU A 75 2.68 29.68 22.76
C GLU A 75 2.79 28.34 22.03
N LYS A 76 2.87 28.42 20.69
CA LYS A 76 2.95 27.24 19.81
C LYS A 76 4.30 27.18 19.12
N PHE A 77 4.82 25.99 19.06
CA PHE A 77 6.01 25.64 18.29
C PHE A 77 5.59 25.07 16.93
N TYR A 78 6.06 25.69 15.87
CA TYR A 78 5.80 25.26 14.49
C TYR A 78 7.05 24.61 13.92
N PHE A 79 6.84 23.47 13.26
CA PHE A 79 7.88 22.77 12.53
C PHE A 79 7.29 22.03 11.36
N GLY A 80 7.20 22.69 10.20
CA GLY A 80 6.57 22.15 9.01
C GLY A 80 7.17 22.68 7.73
N LEU A 81 6.74 22.14 6.61
CA LEU A 81 7.19 22.52 5.29
C LEU A 81 6.00 22.88 4.41
N VAL A 82 6.08 24.02 3.74
CA VAL A 82 5.13 24.42 2.69
C VAL A 82 5.89 24.53 1.39
N ALA A 83 5.42 23.85 0.38
CA ALA A 83 5.97 23.92 -0.96
C ALA A 83 4.95 24.55 -1.91
N THR A 84 5.40 25.42 -2.81
CA THR A 84 4.57 26.08 -3.83
C THR A 84 5.26 26.02 -5.18
N ASN A 85 4.48 25.86 -6.26
CA ASN A 85 4.99 25.96 -7.64
C ASN A 85 4.62 27.31 -8.26
N SER A 86 4.89 27.50 -9.54
CA SER A 86 4.58 28.74 -10.27
C SER A 86 3.11 28.90 -10.64
N THR A 87 2.29 27.85 -10.46
CA THR A 87 0.82 27.87 -10.65
C THR A 87 0.05 28.03 -9.34
N ASP A 88 0.76 28.40 -8.27
CA ASP A 88 0.20 28.56 -6.92
C ASP A 88 -0.42 27.30 -6.31
N ASP A 89 -0.08 26.10 -6.85
CA ASP A 89 -0.41 24.86 -6.19
C ASP A 89 0.43 24.73 -4.91
N ILE A 90 -0.19 24.26 -3.85
CA ILE A 90 0.39 24.18 -2.51
C ILE A 90 0.39 22.72 -2.05
N SER A 91 1.51 22.26 -1.51
CA SER A 91 1.63 20.99 -0.79
C SER A 91 2.31 21.23 0.55
N THR A 92 1.80 20.60 1.62
CA THR A 92 2.22 20.92 2.99
C THR A 92 2.56 19.66 3.78
N ILE A 93 3.65 19.69 4.56
CA ILE A 93 3.87 18.83 5.72
C ILE A 93 3.48 19.64 6.95
N PRO A 94 2.33 19.35 7.59
CA PRO A 94 1.80 20.21 8.67
C PRO A 94 2.70 20.25 9.89
N PHE A 95 3.40 19.15 10.18
CA PHE A 95 4.37 19.02 11.26
C PHE A 95 5.36 17.89 10.99
N PHE A 96 6.65 18.10 11.27
CA PHE A 96 7.68 17.06 11.19
C PHE A 96 7.75 16.29 12.52
N GLU A 97 7.22 15.07 12.52
CA GLU A 97 7.25 14.17 13.67
C GLU A 97 8.57 13.40 13.73
N GLN A 98 9.24 13.37 14.90
CA GLN A 98 10.50 12.64 15.06
C GLN A 98 10.39 11.13 14.83
N ASN A 99 9.26 10.53 15.15
CA ASN A 99 9.00 9.10 14.89
C ASN A 99 8.90 8.75 13.39
N ARG A 100 8.81 9.76 12.52
CA ARG A 100 8.81 9.62 11.07
C ARG A 100 10.13 10.00 10.40
N GLU A 101 11.19 10.19 11.16
CA GLU A 101 12.49 10.60 10.62
C GLU A 101 13.02 9.70 9.51
N THR A 102 12.80 8.39 9.60
CA THR A 102 13.19 7.42 8.56
C THR A 102 12.45 7.62 7.22
N TYR A 103 11.33 8.32 7.22
CA TYR A 103 10.53 8.62 6.03
C TYR A 103 10.69 10.05 5.52
N LEU A 104 11.60 10.83 6.09
CA LEU A 104 11.76 12.24 5.81
C LEU A 104 12.08 12.52 4.32
N GLU A 105 13.00 11.75 3.74
CA GLU A 105 13.32 11.87 2.31
C GLU A 105 12.12 11.53 1.42
N TYR A 106 11.34 10.52 1.79
CA TYR A 106 10.12 10.15 1.09
C TYR A 106 9.09 11.29 1.15
N ASP A 107 8.83 11.86 2.33
CA ASP A 107 7.83 12.91 2.52
C ASP A 107 8.21 14.19 1.73
N ILE A 108 9.50 14.58 1.72
CA ILE A 108 10.00 15.72 0.94
C ILE A 108 9.97 15.42 -0.57
N SER A 109 10.41 14.22 -0.99
CA SER A 109 10.38 13.81 -2.40
C SER A 109 8.96 13.82 -2.94
N ARG A 110 7.99 13.35 -2.15
CA ARG A 110 6.57 13.35 -2.51
C ARG A 110 6.08 14.77 -2.80
N ILE A 111 6.28 15.70 -1.88
CA ILE A 111 5.87 17.11 -2.05
C ILE A 111 6.49 17.72 -3.33
N VAL A 112 7.79 17.52 -3.52
CA VAL A 112 8.48 18.04 -4.71
C VAL A 112 7.93 17.41 -5.99
N ASN A 113 7.69 16.08 -5.97
CA ASN A 113 7.13 15.39 -7.13
C ASN A 113 5.70 15.84 -7.46
N ASP A 114 4.85 16.03 -6.45
CA ASP A 114 3.46 16.45 -6.64
C ASP A 114 3.37 17.82 -7.30
N LEU A 115 4.23 18.75 -6.88
CA LEU A 115 4.28 20.09 -7.46
C LEU A 115 5.01 20.16 -8.82
N ALA A 116 5.99 19.28 -9.05
CA ALA A 116 6.66 19.17 -10.34
C ALA A 116 5.81 18.49 -11.41
N ASN A 117 4.83 17.68 -10.99
CA ASN A 117 3.95 16.90 -11.84
C ASN A 117 2.48 17.06 -11.38
N PRO A 118 1.88 18.24 -11.57
CA PRO A 118 0.53 18.54 -11.04
C PRO A 118 -0.55 17.65 -11.64
N LYS A 119 -0.31 17.07 -12.82
CA LYS A 119 -1.20 16.06 -13.38
C LYS A 119 -0.84 14.69 -12.82
N LYS A 120 -1.67 14.18 -11.92
CA LYS A 120 -1.54 12.81 -11.44
C LYS A 120 -1.66 11.82 -12.60
N LYS A 121 -0.87 10.75 -12.56
CA LYS A 121 -1.05 9.63 -13.48
C LYS A 121 -2.39 8.94 -13.20
N LYS A 122 -3.04 8.45 -14.26
CA LYS A 122 -4.31 7.75 -14.15
C LYS A 122 -4.10 6.27 -13.88
N LEU A 123 -4.64 5.81 -12.75
CA LEU A 123 -4.65 4.41 -12.36
C LEU A 123 -6.03 3.82 -12.62
N GLY A 124 -6.13 2.94 -13.63
CA GLY A 124 -7.32 2.13 -13.83
C GLY A 124 -7.43 1.05 -12.76
N LEU A 125 -8.57 0.96 -12.10
CA LEU A 125 -8.85 -0.06 -11.08
C LEU A 125 -9.98 -0.97 -11.53
N ILE A 126 -9.69 -2.27 -11.70
CA ILE A 126 -10.69 -3.34 -11.85
C ILE A 126 -10.67 -4.16 -10.57
N SER A 127 -11.79 -4.24 -9.86
CA SER A 127 -11.88 -4.99 -8.61
C SER A 127 -13.25 -5.63 -8.42
N SER A 128 -13.28 -6.89 -7.99
CA SER A 128 -14.50 -7.54 -7.49
C SER A 128 -14.70 -7.34 -5.97
N LEU A 129 -13.71 -6.73 -5.29
CA LEU A 129 -13.81 -6.36 -3.89
C LEU A 129 -14.16 -4.87 -3.77
N PRO A 130 -14.87 -4.44 -2.71
CA PRO A 130 -15.29 -3.05 -2.51
C PRO A 130 -14.13 -2.16 -2.00
N ILE A 131 -13.01 -2.13 -2.75
CA ILE A 131 -11.81 -1.36 -2.38
C ILE A 131 -12.11 0.15 -2.35
N ASN A 132 -12.94 0.62 -3.30
CA ASN A 132 -13.39 2.02 -3.38
C ASN A 132 -14.63 2.31 -2.51
N GLY A 133 -14.99 1.38 -1.63
CA GLY A 133 -16.23 1.42 -0.86
C GLY A 133 -17.42 0.85 -1.65
N GLY A 134 -18.55 0.75 -1.01
CA GLY A 134 -19.77 0.24 -1.61
C GLY A 134 -20.42 -0.90 -0.80
N LEU A 135 -21.21 -1.73 -1.45
CA LEU A 135 -21.80 -2.88 -0.81
C LEU A 135 -20.73 -3.93 -0.43
N ALA A 136 -20.84 -4.53 0.74
CA ALA A 136 -19.88 -5.52 1.23
C ALA A 136 -19.79 -6.76 0.31
N TYR A 137 -20.89 -7.14 -0.33
CA TYR A 137 -21.00 -8.19 -1.35
C TYR A 137 -22.14 -7.84 -2.31
N PRO A 138 -22.24 -8.47 -3.50
CA PRO A 138 -23.39 -8.30 -4.38
C PRO A 138 -24.71 -8.57 -3.67
N ASP A 139 -25.70 -7.72 -3.85
CA ASP A 139 -27.01 -7.80 -3.21
C ASP A 139 -27.03 -7.62 -1.68
N ALA A 140 -25.95 -7.11 -1.07
CA ALA A 140 -25.95 -6.77 0.34
C ALA A 140 -26.97 -5.64 0.65
N PRO A 141 -27.61 -5.66 1.82
CA PRO A 141 -28.47 -4.55 2.21
C PRO A 141 -27.64 -3.27 2.39
N ALA A 142 -28.27 -2.10 2.19
CA ALA A 142 -27.62 -0.80 2.32
C ALA A 142 -26.97 -0.57 3.71
N SER A 143 -27.44 -1.27 4.74
CA SER A 143 -26.83 -1.24 6.08
C SER A 143 -25.45 -1.89 6.16
N GLU A 144 -25.07 -2.68 5.17
CA GLU A 144 -23.76 -3.34 5.04
C GLU A 144 -22.87 -2.61 4.03
N TYR A 145 -23.03 -1.30 3.89
CA TYR A 145 -22.13 -0.45 3.11
C TYR A 145 -20.79 -0.32 3.83
N VAL A 146 -19.70 -0.52 3.11
CA VAL A 146 -18.33 -0.40 3.62
C VAL A 146 -17.65 0.85 3.05
N SER A 147 -16.86 1.50 3.89
CA SER A 147 -16.03 2.65 3.46
C SER A 147 -14.89 2.20 2.54
N PRO A 148 -14.34 3.12 1.73
CA PRO A 148 -13.13 2.84 0.96
C PRO A 148 -12.01 2.31 1.87
N TRP A 149 -11.24 1.37 1.33
CA TRP A 149 -10.10 0.82 2.05
C TRP A 149 -8.96 1.82 2.14
N GLU A 150 -8.13 1.71 3.18
CA GLU A 150 -6.99 2.61 3.37
C GLU A 150 -6.05 2.64 2.14
N ILE A 151 -5.84 1.50 1.49
CA ILE A 151 -5.02 1.45 0.26
C ILE A 151 -5.61 2.31 -0.86
N TYR A 152 -6.95 2.38 -0.99
CA TYR A 152 -7.60 3.23 -1.99
C TYR A 152 -7.33 4.71 -1.71
N ASN A 153 -7.45 5.12 -0.45
CA ASN A 153 -7.17 6.49 -0.03
C ASN A 153 -5.70 6.86 -0.30
N ARG A 154 -4.77 5.97 0.06
CA ARG A 154 -3.32 6.17 -0.17
C ARG A 154 -2.96 6.23 -1.66
N LEU A 155 -3.56 5.38 -2.48
CA LEU A 155 -3.37 5.45 -3.93
C LEU A 155 -3.93 6.76 -4.51
N GLY A 156 -5.05 7.26 -3.98
CA GLY A 156 -5.65 8.55 -4.38
C GLY A 156 -4.77 9.77 -4.07
N GLU A 157 -3.83 9.67 -3.13
CA GLU A 157 -2.83 10.71 -2.90
C GLU A 157 -1.89 10.87 -4.10
N ALA A 158 -1.45 9.76 -4.74
CA ALA A 158 -0.46 9.73 -5.81
C ALA A 158 -1.07 9.64 -7.23
N PHE A 159 -2.27 9.08 -7.36
CA PHE A 159 -2.91 8.80 -8.64
C PHE A 159 -4.33 9.37 -8.71
N GLU A 160 -4.77 9.66 -9.94
CA GLU A 160 -6.19 9.79 -10.27
C GLU A 160 -6.74 8.39 -10.52
N ILE A 161 -7.58 7.87 -9.60
CA ILE A 161 -8.09 6.50 -9.69
C ILE A 161 -9.36 6.49 -10.52
N ILE A 162 -9.36 5.71 -11.61
CA ILE A 162 -10.49 5.49 -12.51
C ILE A 162 -11.01 4.07 -12.32
N SER A 163 -12.18 3.92 -11.73
CA SER A 163 -12.82 2.60 -11.62
C SER A 163 -13.29 2.12 -12.99
N ILE A 164 -12.85 0.94 -13.38
CA ILE A 164 -13.19 0.29 -14.67
C ILE A 164 -14.08 -0.91 -14.35
N PRO A 165 -15.29 -0.96 -14.90
CA PRO A 165 -16.20 -2.10 -14.72
C PRO A 165 -15.59 -3.43 -15.19
N SER A 166 -15.97 -4.53 -14.54
CA SER A 166 -15.46 -5.89 -14.85
C SER A 166 -15.97 -6.44 -16.17
N ASP A 167 -16.95 -5.81 -16.79
CA ASP A 167 -17.52 -6.12 -18.11
C ASP A 167 -17.08 -5.13 -19.19
N SER A 168 -16.03 -4.35 -18.94
CA SER A 168 -15.54 -3.34 -19.87
C SER A 168 -14.94 -3.97 -21.13
N ILE A 169 -15.40 -3.54 -22.28
CA ILE A 169 -14.90 -4.01 -23.58
C ILE A 169 -13.55 -3.40 -23.98
N ARG A 170 -13.13 -2.34 -23.28
CA ARG A 170 -11.89 -1.59 -23.56
C ARG A 170 -11.39 -0.89 -22.31
N ILE A 171 -10.08 -0.89 -22.12
CA ILE A 171 -9.42 -0.01 -21.14
C ILE A 171 -9.23 1.37 -21.79
N PRO A 172 -9.62 2.48 -21.13
CA PRO A 172 -9.44 3.83 -21.69
C PRO A 172 -7.96 4.12 -22.05
N ASP A 173 -7.73 4.80 -23.17
CA ASP A 173 -6.37 5.03 -23.70
C ASP A 173 -5.52 5.92 -22.81
N ASP A 174 -6.15 6.78 -22.03
CA ASP A 174 -5.54 7.74 -21.11
C ASP A 174 -5.19 7.13 -19.74
N ILE A 175 -5.45 5.85 -19.53
CA ILE A 175 -4.95 5.13 -18.36
C ILE A 175 -3.44 4.90 -18.50
N ASP A 176 -2.68 5.30 -17.47
CA ASP A 176 -1.22 5.13 -17.42
C ASP A 176 -0.80 3.79 -16.82
N LEU A 177 -1.53 3.36 -15.79
CA LEU A 177 -1.29 2.13 -15.02
C LEU A 177 -2.59 1.38 -14.81
N LEU A 178 -2.53 0.05 -14.71
CA LEU A 178 -3.71 -0.78 -14.45
C LEU A 178 -3.50 -1.64 -13.22
N MET A 179 -4.44 -1.60 -12.29
CA MET A 179 -4.49 -2.43 -11.10
C MET A 179 -5.72 -3.32 -11.14
N ILE A 180 -5.51 -4.62 -11.07
CA ILE A 180 -6.56 -5.62 -11.13
C ILE A 180 -6.55 -6.41 -9.83
N VAL A 181 -7.63 -6.30 -9.06
CA VAL A 181 -7.72 -6.90 -7.74
C VAL A 181 -8.86 -7.90 -7.68
N HIS A 182 -8.49 -9.13 -7.32
CA HIS A 182 -9.41 -10.22 -7.15
C HIS A 182 -10.40 -10.37 -8.32
N PRO A 183 -9.90 -10.52 -9.58
CA PRO A 183 -10.74 -10.55 -10.76
C PRO A 183 -11.60 -11.82 -10.78
N LYS A 184 -12.92 -11.65 -10.74
CA LYS A 184 -13.89 -12.73 -10.83
C LYS A 184 -14.79 -12.51 -12.03
N ASP A 185 -15.15 -13.63 -12.68
CA ASP A 185 -16.16 -13.69 -13.73
C ASP A 185 -15.94 -12.71 -14.90
N LEU A 186 -14.66 -12.35 -15.15
CA LEU A 186 -14.30 -11.53 -16.31
C LEU A 186 -14.63 -12.32 -17.59
N ASP A 187 -15.35 -11.68 -18.49
CA ASP A 187 -15.59 -12.27 -19.81
C ASP A 187 -14.33 -12.26 -20.71
N ASN A 188 -14.40 -12.91 -21.85
CA ASN A 188 -13.25 -12.99 -22.75
C ASN A 188 -12.92 -11.65 -23.40
N ILE A 189 -13.88 -10.75 -23.53
CA ILE A 189 -13.67 -9.42 -24.13
C ILE A 189 -12.88 -8.55 -23.16
N THR A 190 -13.27 -8.55 -21.88
CA THR A 190 -12.54 -7.82 -20.84
C THR A 190 -11.13 -8.39 -20.66
N LYS A 191 -10.97 -9.73 -20.65
CA LYS A 191 -9.63 -10.35 -20.61
C LYS A 191 -8.78 -9.93 -21.80
N TYR A 192 -9.35 -9.87 -23.00
CA TYR A 192 -8.65 -9.38 -24.18
C TYR A 192 -8.27 -7.90 -24.04
N ALA A 193 -9.16 -7.04 -23.54
CA ALA A 193 -8.84 -5.63 -23.29
C ALA A 193 -7.69 -5.46 -22.29
N ILE A 194 -7.65 -6.26 -21.24
CA ILE A 194 -6.54 -6.31 -20.26
C ILE A 194 -5.25 -6.76 -20.98
N ASP A 195 -5.30 -7.83 -21.75
CA ASP A 195 -4.14 -8.33 -22.50
C ASP A 195 -3.56 -7.26 -23.43
N GLN A 196 -4.41 -6.58 -24.20
CA GLN A 196 -3.96 -5.48 -25.07
C GLN A 196 -3.32 -4.33 -24.30
N PHE A 197 -3.83 -4.01 -23.12
CA PHE A 197 -3.21 -3.00 -22.24
C PHE A 197 -1.82 -3.45 -21.78
N VAL A 198 -1.66 -4.69 -21.32
CA VAL A 198 -0.36 -5.27 -20.94
C VAL A 198 0.62 -5.27 -22.11
N MET A 199 0.15 -5.70 -23.31
CA MET A 199 0.95 -5.75 -24.53
C MET A 199 1.37 -4.36 -25.03
N SER A 200 0.68 -3.29 -24.65
CA SER A 200 1.09 -1.92 -24.93
C SER A 200 2.33 -1.46 -24.15
N GLY A 201 2.83 -2.28 -23.21
CA GLY A 201 3.98 -1.99 -22.37
C GLY A 201 3.70 -1.07 -21.17
N LYS A 202 2.44 -0.76 -20.90
CA LYS A 202 2.03 -0.01 -19.72
C LYS A 202 2.08 -0.87 -18.46
N GLY A 203 2.42 -0.27 -17.33
CA GLY A 203 2.52 -0.98 -16.05
C GLY A 203 1.19 -1.58 -15.61
N THR A 204 1.21 -2.87 -15.26
CA THR A 204 0.02 -3.56 -14.77
C THR A 204 0.37 -4.38 -13.53
N ILE A 205 -0.47 -4.32 -12.51
CA ILE A 205 -0.36 -5.14 -11.30
C ILE A 205 -1.62 -5.99 -11.11
N PHE A 206 -1.41 -7.26 -10.81
CA PHE A 206 -2.48 -8.24 -10.60
C PHE A 206 -2.41 -8.76 -9.16
N PHE A 207 -3.53 -8.70 -8.46
CA PHE A 207 -3.75 -9.36 -7.19
C PHE A 207 -4.77 -10.49 -7.41
N VAL A 208 -4.30 -11.72 -7.45
CA VAL A 208 -5.12 -12.92 -7.55
C VAL A 208 -5.00 -13.72 -6.27
N ASP A 209 -6.12 -14.26 -5.83
CA ASP A 209 -6.22 -14.91 -4.55
C ASP A 209 -6.97 -16.25 -4.71
N PRO A 210 -6.36 -17.39 -4.38
CA PRO A 210 -7.04 -18.68 -4.45
C PRO A 210 -8.15 -18.80 -3.39
N TYR A 211 -8.07 -17.99 -2.32
CA TYR A 211 -9.03 -17.97 -1.23
C TYR A 211 -9.06 -16.61 -0.52
N SER A 212 -9.96 -15.74 -0.91
CA SER A 212 -10.14 -14.43 -0.28
C SER A 212 -10.95 -14.55 1.02
N GLU A 213 -10.28 -14.40 2.15
CA GLU A 213 -10.95 -14.36 3.46
C GLU A 213 -11.87 -13.13 3.57
N VAL A 214 -11.51 -12.02 2.94
CA VAL A 214 -12.32 -10.79 2.94
C VAL A 214 -13.65 -11.04 2.25
N GLU A 215 -13.62 -11.57 1.02
CA GLU A 215 -14.83 -11.89 0.27
C GLU A 215 -15.70 -12.89 1.01
N ARG A 216 -15.10 -14.00 1.51
CA ARG A 216 -15.81 -15.01 2.26
C ARG A 216 -16.49 -14.44 3.52
N ASN A 217 -15.76 -13.61 4.28
CA ASN A 217 -16.26 -13.09 5.55
C ASN A 217 -17.31 -11.98 5.39
N ALA A 218 -17.36 -11.34 4.23
CA ALA A 218 -18.43 -10.40 3.88
C ALA A 218 -19.78 -11.12 3.69
N LEU A 219 -19.76 -12.37 3.21
CA LEU A 219 -21.00 -13.11 2.94
C LEU A 219 -21.76 -13.54 4.20
N PRO A 220 -23.10 -13.70 4.13
CA PRO A 220 -23.87 -14.38 5.15
C PRO A 220 -23.37 -15.81 5.42
N ILE A 221 -23.47 -16.27 6.67
CA ILE A 221 -22.91 -17.57 7.11
C ILE A 221 -23.43 -18.74 6.27
N GLU A 222 -24.68 -18.68 5.88
CA GLU A 222 -25.37 -19.72 5.10
C GLU A 222 -24.74 -19.89 3.71
N GLN A 223 -24.30 -18.77 3.12
CA GLN A 223 -23.70 -18.76 1.77
C GLN A 223 -22.22 -19.19 1.78
N ARG A 224 -21.51 -19.01 2.90
CA ARG A 224 -20.06 -19.31 3.02
C ARG A 224 -19.71 -20.78 2.75
N ARG A 225 -20.66 -21.70 2.88
CA ARG A 225 -20.42 -23.14 2.73
C ARG A 225 -20.26 -23.58 1.27
N THR A 226 -20.98 -22.96 0.37
CA THR A 226 -21.00 -23.32 -1.04
C THR A 226 -20.23 -22.36 -1.93
N TYR A 227 -19.93 -21.18 -1.40
CA TYR A 227 -19.25 -20.12 -2.14
C TYR A 227 -17.76 -20.38 -2.27
N ILE A 228 -17.22 -20.12 -3.47
CA ILE A 228 -15.80 -20.23 -3.77
C ILE A 228 -15.19 -18.82 -3.78
N PRO A 229 -14.55 -18.39 -2.68
CA PRO A 229 -13.98 -17.05 -2.58
C PRO A 229 -12.60 -16.98 -3.22
N GLY A 230 -12.48 -17.26 -4.49
CA GLY A 230 -11.21 -17.25 -5.20
C GLY A 230 -11.29 -16.58 -6.54
N SER A 231 -10.20 -15.99 -6.99
CA SER A 231 -10.03 -15.40 -8.31
C SER A 231 -8.98 -16.13 -9.13
N ASN A 232 -9.07 -16.03 -10.46
CA ASN A 232 -8.17 -16.71 -11.36
C ASN A 232 -8.07 -15.98 -12.71
N LEU A 233 -6.85 -15.78 -13.18
CA LEU A 233 -6.55 -15.26 -14.52
C LEU A 233 -5.55 -16.13 -15.28
N ASN A 234 -5.49 -17.42 -15.01
CA ASN A 234 -4.53 -18.33 -15.64
C ASN A 234 -4.63 -18.38 -17.17
N THR A 235 -5.79 -18.06 -17.75
CA THR A 235 -5.92 -17.89 -19.19
C THR A 235 -5.06 -16.78 -19.78
N LEU A 236 -4.76 -15.72 -19.00
CA LEU A 236 -3.82 -14.68 -19.36
C LEU A 236 -2.40 -15.03 -18.90
N PHE A 237 -2.25 -15.45 -17.65
CA PHE A 237 -0.95 -15.71 -17.03
C PHE A 237 -0.16 -16.80 -17.75
N SER A 238 -0.81 -17.84 -18.28
CA SER A 238 -0.13 -18.87 -19.07
C SER A 238 0.56 -18.29 -20.32
N ASN A 239 -0.03 -17.26 -20.94
CA ASN A 239 0.58 -16.56 -22.08
C ASN A 239 1.78 -15.70 -21.63
N TYR A 240 1.76 -15.21 -20.40
CA TYR A 240 2.87 -14.43 -19.81
C TYR A 240 3.96 -15.32 -19.20
N GLY A 241 3.75 -16.64 -19.20
CA GLY A 241 4.72 -17.61 -18.71
C GLY A 241 4.65 -17.88 -17.21
N ALA A 242 3.51 -17.66 -16.58
CA ALA A 242 3.27 -17.97 -15.18
C ALA A 242 1.86 -18.53 -14.98
N TYR A 243 1.59 -19.13 -13.83
CA TYR A 243 0.24 -19.47 -13.39
C TYR A 243 0.14 -19.51 -11.88
N VAL A 244 -1.07 -19.38 -11.36
CA VAL A 244 -1.40 -19.57 -9.96
C VAL A 244 -2.12 -20.91 -9.80
N GLU A 245 -1.67 -21.77 -8.89
CA GLU A 245 -2.28 -23.09 -8.70
C GLU A 245 -3.70 -22.92 -8.14
N PRO A 246 -4.74 -23.30 -8.91
CA PRO A 246 -6.11 -23.01 -8.51
C PRO A 246 -6.53 -23.75 -7.24
N GLY A 247 -7.05 -23.02 -6.26
CA GLY A 247 -7.55 -23.60 -5.02
C GLY A 247 -6.47 -24.15 -4.09
N MET A 248 -5.20 -23.86 -4.36
CA MET A 248 -4.08 -24.21 -3.50
C MET A 248 -3.59 -22.98 -2.76
N ILE A 249 -3.37 -23.13 -1.47
CA ILE A 249 -2.94 -22.07 -0.56
C ILE A 249 -1.55 -22.45 -0.04
N VAL A 250 -0.65 -21.48 0.00
CA VAL A 250 0.67 -21.70 0.59
C VAL A 250 0.56 -21.65 2.11
N GLY A 251 0.87 -22.77 2.75
CA GLY A 251 1.12 -22.85 4.18
C GLY A 251 2.62 -22.79 4.47
N ASP A 252 3.00 -22.11 5.54
CA ASP A 252 4.40 -21.99 5.98
C ASP A 252 4.44 -22.04 7.50
N ARG A 253 5.21 -23.02 8.03
CA ARG A 253 5.27 -23.25 9.47
C ARG A 253 6.20 -22.28 10.18
N ILE A 254 7.23 -21.80 9.49
CA ILE A 254 8.20 -20.86 10.05
C ILE A 254 7.63 -19.46 10.07
N SER A 255 7.07 -18.99 8.93
CA SER A 255 6.45 -17.67 8.80
C SER A 255 5.04 -17.60 9.38
N GLY A 256 4.48 -18.72 9.80
CA GLY A 256 3.12 -18.80 10.35
C GLY A 256 2.93 -17.94 11.60
N ARG A 257 1.89 -17.11 11.62
CA ARG A 257 1.60 -16.22 12.74
C ARG A 257 1.07 -16.97 13.96
N LYS A 258 1.44 -16.49 15.13
CA LYS A 258 0.91 -17.04 16.39
C LYS A 258 -0.52 -16.55 16.60
N VAL A 259 -1.44 -17.48 16.78
CA VAL A 259 -2.87 -17.21 17.08
C VAL A 259 -3.25 -17.85 18.41
N THR A 260 -4.14 -17.21 19.13
CA THR A 260 -4.71 -17.78 20.37
C THR A 260 -5.97 -18.54 20.04
N ILE A 261 -6.02 -19.82 20.38
CA ILE A 261 -7.22 -20.68 20.25
C ILE A 261 -7.73 -21.08 21.62
N GLY A 262 -9.02 -21.35 21.71
CA GLY A 262 -9.70 -21.66 22.99
C GLY A 262 -10.31 -20.45 23.68
N ARG A 263 -10.97 -20.67 24.82
CA ARG A 263 -11.62 -19.62 25.61
C ARG A 263 -11.12 -19.65 27.05
N SER A 264 -10.91 -18.47 27.61
CA SER A 264 -10.54 -18.29 29.03
C SER A 264 -9.31 -19.14 29.45
N GLN A 265 -9.44 -19.92 30.51
CA GLN A 265 -8.33 -20.69 31.09
C GLN A 265 -7.79 -21.83 30.20
N ASN A 266 -8.51 -22.21 29.15
CA ASN A 266 -8.09 -23.23 28.17
C ASN A 266 -7.54 -22.61 26.87
N SER A 267 -7.15 -21.33 26.89
CA SER A 267 -6.52 -20.69 25.76
C SER A 267 -5.07 -21.18 25.58
N ARG A 268 -4.69 -21.46 24.35
CA ARG A 268 -3.32 -21.80 23.99
C ARG A 268 -2.89 -21.05 22.72
N VAL A 269 -1.61 -20.73 22.63
CA VAL A 269 -1.00 -20.11 21.46
C VAL A 269 -0.50 -21.20 20.52
N ILE A 270 -0.84 -21.11 19.25
CA ILE A 270 -0.45 -22.06 18.21
C ILE A 270 0.00 -21.29 16.96
N THR A 271 0.87 -21.89 16.15
CA THR A 271 1.21 -21.37 14.83
C THR A 271 0.08 -21.63 13.84
N TYR A 272 -0.44 -20.57 13.22
CA TYR A 272 -1.42 -20.70 12.14
C TYR A 272 -0.69 -20.55 10.80
N VAL A 273 -0.47 -21.67 10.16
CA VAL A 273 0.39 -21.83 8.99
C VAL A 273 -0.11 -21.11 7.73
N LEU A 274 -1.32 -20.57 7.73
CA LEU A 274 -1.94 -19.89 6.59
C LEU A 274 -1.89 -18.35 6.69
N TRP A 275 -1.56 -17.80 7.86
CA TRP A 275 -1.35 -16.37 8.03
C TRP A 275 0.14 -16.12 8.21
N LEU A 276 0.77 -15.58 7.18
CA LEU A 276 2.21 -15.51 7.12
C LEU A 276 2.71 -14.10 7.43
N SER A 277 3.81 -14.05 8.16
CA SER A 277 4.65 -12.85 8.34
C SER A 277 5.99 -13.13 7.69
N LEU A 278 6.11 -12.74 6.42
CA LEU A 278 7.33 -12.92 5.64
C LEU A 278 8.30 -11.81 6.01
N THR A 279 9.47 -12.19 6.50
CA THR A 279 10.52 -11.27 6.94
C THR A 279 11.47 -10.91 5.81
N LYS A 280 12.31 -9.91 6.01
CA LYS A 280 13.21 -9.32 5.02
C LYS A 280 14.11 -10.33 4.31
N ASP A 281 14.53 -11.38 5.01
CA ASP A 281 15.36 -12.49 4.49
C ASP A 281 14.67 -13.33 3.40
N LEU A 282 13.33 -13.26 3.32
CA LEU A 282 12.52 -13.91 2.29
C LEU A 282 12.22 -13.00 1.09
N MET A 283 12.75 -11.79 1.09
CA MET A 283 12.53 -10.78 0.06
C MET A 283 13.76 -10.60 -0.82
N ASN A 284 13.54 -10.13 -2.05
CA ASN A 284 14.63 -9.80 -2.96
C ASN A 284 15.30 -8.47 -2.55
N PRO A 285 16.53 -8.50 -2.02
CA PRO A 285 17.21 -7.29 -1.56
C PRO A 285 17.69 -6.38 -2.71
N ASN A 286 17.69 -6.88 -3.94
CA ASN A 286 18.15 -6.13 -5.11
C ASN A 286 17.01 -5.45 -5.89
N ASN A 287 15.76 -5.63 -5.46
CA ASN A 287 14.61 -5.03 -6.12
C ASN A 287 14.07 -3.87 -5.29
N LEU A 288 13.86 -2.71 -5.96
CA LEU A 288 13.37 -1.47 -5.31
C LEU A 288 12.02 -1.62 -4.61
N ILE A 289 11.19 -2.61 -5.01
CA ILE A 289 9.88 -2.84 -4.40
C ILE A 289 10.02 -3.47 -3.02
N THR A 290 11.05 -4.29 -2.81
CA THR A 290 11.16 -5.14 -1.61
C THR A 290 12.36 -4.85 -0.72
N ASN A 291 13.40 -4.17 -1.22
CA ASN A 291 14.65 -3.94 -0.48
C ASN A 291 14.50 -3.15 0.84
N GLU A 292 13.50 -2.26 0.90
CA GLU A 292 13.23 -1.42 2.08
C GLU A 292 12.13 -1.99 2.99
N LEU A 293 11.46 -3.09 2.57
CA LEU A 293 10.42 -3.69 3.38
C LEU A 293 11.00 -4.55 4.50
N GLU A 294 10.51 -4.36 5.72
CA GLU A 294 10.88 -5.17 6.88
C GLU A 294 10.05 -6.46 6.97
N SER A 295 8.77 -6.39 6.59
CA SER A 295 7.88 -7.56 6.59
C SER A 295 6.71 -7.39 5.63
N ILE A 296 6.19 -8.53 5.13
CA ILE A 296 4.94 -8.60 4.37
C ILE A 296 4.00 -9.55 5.12
N LEU A 297 2.80 -9.07 5.40
CA LEU A 297 1.74 -9.89 5.99
C LEU A 297 0.82 -10.39 4.90
N THR A 298 0.62 -11.70 4.84
CA THR A 298 -0.32 -12.33 3.90
C THR A 298 -1.24 -13.29 4.64
N ASN A 299 -2.49 -13.34 4.21
CA ASN A 299 -3.48 -14.29 4.73
C ASN A 299 -3.89 -15.21 3.59
N THR A 300 -3.81 -16.52 3.80
CA THR A 300 -4.20 -17.55 2.83
C THR A 300 -3.64 -17.34 1.41
N PRO A 301 -2.34 -17.01 1.25
CA PRO A 301 -1.77 -16.64 -0.03
C PRO A 301 -1.70 -17.82 -1.00
N GLY A 302 -1.82 -17.55 -2.30
CA GLY A 302 -1.50 -18.50 -3.36
C GLY A 302 -0.02 -18.49 -3.73
N GLY A 303 0.40 -19.52 -4.46
CA GLY A 303 1.72 -19.60 -5.06
C GLY A 303 1.69 -19.27 -6.54
N ILE A 304 2.70 -18.53 -7.02
CA ILE A 304 2.91 -18.27 -8.44
C ILE A 304 3.99 -19.23 -8.95
N VAL A 305 3.68 -19.95 -10.02
CA VAL A 305 4.59 -20.92 -10.64
C VAL A 305 4.99 -20.41 -12.02
N ARG A 306 6.29 -20.45 -12.30
CA ARG A 306 6.81 -20.15 -13.66
C ARG A 306 6.56 -21.32 -14.59
N SER A 307 6.02 -21.05 -15.77
CA SER A 307 5.87 -22.05 -16.82
C SER A 307 7.22 -22.47 -17.37
N LYS A 308 7.40 -23.77 -17.67
CA LYS A 308 8.69 -24.32 -18.17
C LYS A 308 9.16 -23.64 -19.45
N ASP A 309 8.22 -23.30 -20.34
CA ASP A 309 8.50 -22.69 -21.65
C ASP A 309 8.36 -21.17 -21.66
N ALA A 310 8.36 -20.53 -20.48
CA ALA A 310 8.21 -19.09 -20.35
C ALA A 310 9.37 -18.35 -21.03
N LYS A 311 9.04 -17.48 -21.99
CA LYS A 311 9.99 -16.59 -22.67
C LYS A 311 10.17 -15.25 -21.94
N SER A 312 9.24 -14.90 -21.06
CA SER A 312 9.28 -13.68 -20.26
C SER A 312 10.36 -13.74 -19.17
N LYS A 313 10.91 -12.58 -18.83
CA LYS A 313 11.74 -12.46 -17.61
C LYS A 313 10.83 -12.67 -16.40
N PHE A 314 11.22 -13.56 -15.51
CA PHE A 314 10.52 -13.84 -14.26
C PHE A 314 11.44 -13.50 -13.09
N GLU A 315 11.01 -12.61 -12.23
CA GLU A 315 11.75 -12.16 -11.05
C GLU A 315 10.91 -12.37 -9.80
N ILE A 316 11.45 -13.13 -8.85
CA ILE A 316 10.80 -13.40 -7.57
C ILE A 316 11.09 -12.21 -6.66
N LEU A 317 10.04 -11.62 -6.10
CA LEU A 317 10.13 -10.50 -5.14
C LEU A 317 10.17 -10.99 -3.70
N TYR A 318 9.41 -12.02 -3.39
CA TYR A 318 9.42 -12.71 -2.08
C TYR A 318 8.95 -14.15 -2.23
N SER A 319 9.29 -14.99 -1.28
CA SER A 319 8.93 -16.41 -1.26
C SER A 319 8.56 -16.88 0.15
N SER A 320 7.95 -18.06 0.25
CA SER A 320 7.82 -18.79 1.51
C SER A 320 9.15 -19.38 1.96
N ASN A 321 9.23 -19.84 3.21
CA ASN A 321 10.35 -20.63 3.71
C ASN A 321 10.40 -22.04 3.07
N ALA A 322 11.53 -22.74 3.27
CA ALA A 322 11.67 -24.14 2.87
C ALA A 322 10.71 -25.09 3.60
N ASP A 323 10.24 -24.71 4.81
CA ASP A 323 9.23 -25.48 5.56
C ASP A 323 7.82 -25.00 5.20
N SER A 324 7.48 -25.13 3.92
CA SER A 324 6.20 -24.77 3.35
C SER A 324 5.56 -25.93 2.59
N MET A 325 4.26 -25.85 2.37
CA MET A 325 3.48 -26.80 1.57
C MET A 325 2.27 -26.13 0.92
N LEU A 326 1.75 -26.75 -0.13
CA LEU A 326 0.47 -26.39 -0.71
C LEU A 326 -0.68 -27.11 0.03
N ILE A 327 -1.66 -26.34 0.45
CA ILE A 327 -2.84 -26.81 1.19
C ILE A 327 -4.08 -26.57 0.35
N GLU A 328 -4.87 -27.60 0.14
CA GLU A 328 -6.11 -27.48 -0.60
C GLU A 328 -7.13 -26.63 0.13
N ARG A 329 -7.73 -25.68 -0.55
CA ARG A 329 -8.71 -24.71 -0.01
C ARG A 329 -9.89 -25.39 0.69
N PHE A 330 -10.32 -26.57 0.25
CA PHE A 330 -11.45 -27.23 0.88
C PHE A 330 -11.19 -27.60 2.35
N LYS A 331 -9.93 -27.81 2.76
CA LYS A 331 -9.55 -28.07 4.16
C LYS A 331 -9.89 -26.91 5.09
N ILE A 332 -9.99 -25.69 4.55
CA ILE A 332 -10.26 -24.48 5.33
C ILE A 332 -11.63 -23.85 5.04
N GLN A 333 -12.32 -24.29 4.00
CA GLN A 333 -13.56 -23.67 3.54
C GLN A 333 -14.68 -23.73 4.60
N PHE A 334 -14.79 -24.81 5.35
CA PHE A 334 -15.88 -24.98 6.31
C PHE A 334 -15.52 -24.45 7.70
N ARG A 335 -14.44 -24.91 8.25
CA ARG A 335 -13.95 -24.51 9.57
C ARG A 335 -12.45 -24.77 9.67
N PRO A 336 -11.60 -23.77 9.41
CA PRO A 336 -10.18 -23.96 9.56
C PRO A 336 -9.84 -24.27 11.03
N ASP A 337 -9.23 -25.44 11.27
CA ASP A 337 -8.72 -25.81 12.58
C ASP A 337 -7.18 -25.66 12.56
N PRO A 338 -6.63 -24.64 13.23
CA PRO A 338 -5.19 -24.42 13.27
C PRO A 338 -4.40 -25.61 13.81
N THR A 339 -4.99 -26.39 14.72
CA THR A 339 -4.33 -27.57 15.32
C THR A 339 -4.23 -28.71 14.31
N LEU A 340 -5.33 -28.97 13.60
CA LEU A 340 -5.37 -30.03 12.59
C LEU A 340 -4.43 -29.68 11.44
N LEU A 341 -4.50 -28.46 10.92
CA LEU A 341 -3.63 -27.99 9.85
C LEU A 341 -2.13 -28.12 10.21
N LEU A 342 -1.76 -27.76 11.45
CA LEU A 342 -0.38 -27.89 11.90
C LEU A 342 0.03 -29.37 12.10
N SER A 343 -0.88 -30.25 12.55
CA SER A 343 -0.57 -31.68 12.77
C SER A 343 -0.45 -32.45 11.44
N GLU A 344 -1.16 -32.04 10.41
CA GLU A 344 -1.13 -32.62 9.07
C GLU A 344 -0.05 -31.99 8.18
N PHE A 345 0.69 -30.99 8.70
CA PHE A 345 1.65 -30.23 7.93
C PHE A 345 2.87 -31.10 7.57
N GLN A 346 3.11 -31.24 6.27
CA GLN A 346 4.28 -31.95 5.71
C GLN A 346 4.91 -31.02 4.67
N SER A 347 6.16 -30.65 4.91
CA SER A 347 6.88 -29.78 3.96
C SER A 347 7.03 -30.47 2.62
N ASP A 348 6.69 -29.79 1.55
CA ASP A 348 7.04 -30.21 0.20
C ASP A 348 8.54 -29.95 0.02
N GLN A 349 9.32 -31.02 -0.22
CA GLN A 349 10.78 -30.95 -0.43
C GLN A 349 11.10 -30.62 -1.89
#